data_9afef28e2cfaa26f998231b0aa76b29c
#
_entry.id   9afef28e2cfaa26f998231b0aa76b29c
#
_cell.length_a   1.000
_cell.length_b   1.000
_cell.length_c   1.000
_cell.angle_alpha   90.00
_cell.angle_beta   90.00
_cell.angle_gamma   90.00
#
_symmetry.space_group_name_H-M   'P 1'
#
loop_
_entity.id
_entity.type
_entity.pdbx_description
1 polymer ?
#
loop_
_entity_poly.entity_id
_entity_poly.type
_entity_poly.pdbx_seq_one_letter_code
_entity_poly.pdbx_strand_id
1 'polypeptide(L)'
;MYNDPQLTHKEIPDILAQEIKVALSYYPELAETPIAFRFKKDIKKSTMQAQPAFSSLLNPRAKRKYFVFISEKIQIETESFKITDIPSDVLIGWIGHELGHIMDYKNRSSLGLVWFGLKYLYFPKFIREAERAADTFAVSHGMGKYILVTKDFILNHAHISAKYKARIKRLYLSPEEIMLLINENKNLEEKLEV
;
A
#
# COMPACT_ATOMS: atom_id res chain seq x y z
N MET A 1 -17.75 -17.24 16.39
CA MET A 1 -16.99 -16.31 15.55
C MET A 1 -15.63 -16.13 16.22
N TYR A 2 -14.57 -16.65 15.65
CA TYR A 2 -13.21 -16.34 16.12
C TYR A 2 -12.99 -14.85 15.86
N ASN A 3 -12.88 -14.05 16.92
CA ASN A 3 -12.42 -12.66 16.81
C ASN A 3 -10.94 -12.71 16.41
N ASP A 4 -10.64 -12.47 15.14
CA ASP A 4 -9.28 -12.29 14.68
C ASP A 4 -8.76 -10.97 15.27
N PRO A 5 -7.74 -11.00 16.16
CA PRO A 5 -7.23 -9.79 16.81
C PRO A 5 -6.78 -8.73 15.80
N GLN A 6 -6.32 -9.15 14.62
CA GLN A 6 -5.89 -8.24 13.55
C GLN A 6 -7.04 -7.41 12.96
N LEU A 7 -8.29 -7.81 13.17
CA LEU A 7 -9.46 -7.15 12.58
C LEU A 7 -10.24 -6.26 13.56
N THR A 8 -9.91 -6.30 14.84
CA THR A 8 -10.69 -5.63 15.91
C THR A 8 -10.83 -4.12 15.70
N HIS A 9 -9.81 -3.46 15.13
CA HIS A 9 -9.78 -2.02 14.89
C HIS A 9 -9.86 -1.66 13.40
N LYS A 10 -10.49 -2.51 12.58
CA LYS A 10 -10.59 -2.33 11.14
C LYS A 10 -12.05 -2.13 10.69
N GLU A 11 -12.25 -1.17 9.82
CA GLU A 11 -13.49 -1.02 9.05
C GLU A 11 -13.22 -1.56 7.64
N ILE A 12 -13.79 -2.73 7.29
CA ILE A 12 -13.47 -3.46 6.06
C ILE A 12 -14.75 -3.63 5.24
N PRO A 13 -14.76 -3.24 3.94
CA PRO A 13 -15.87 -3.53 3.04
C PRO A 13 -15.91 -5.02 2.67
N ASP A 14 -17.11 -5.62 2.69
CA ASP A 14 -17.31 -7.06 2.46
C ASP A 14 -16.73 -7.55 1.13
N ILE A 15 -16.84 -6.74 0.07
CA ILE A 15 -16.39 -7.10 -1.28
C ILE A 15 -14.87 -7.31 -1.41
N LEU A 16 -14.06 -6.79 -0.47
CA LEU A 16 -12.59 -6.94 -0.43
C LEU A 16 -12.12 -7.56 0.89
N ALA A 17 -13.03 -8.15 1.65
CA ALA A 17 -12.70 -8.64 2.99
C ALA A 17 -11.60 -9.70 2.98
N GLN A 18 -11.58 -10.57 1.98
CA GLN A 18 -10.57 -11.62 1.87
C GLN A 18 -9.19 -11.04 1.54
N GLU A 19 -9.10 -10.17 0.53
CA GLU A 19 -7.85 -9.55 0.09
C GLU A 19 -7.25 -8.68 1.20
N ILE A 20 -8.09 -7.90 1.89
CA ILE A 20 -7.66 -7.05 3.00
C ILE A 20 -7.14 -7.89 4.18
N LYS A 21 -7.83 -8.99 4.53
CA LYS A 21 -7.37 -9.91 5.58
C LYS A 21 -6.02 -10.53 5.26
N VAL A 22 -5.85 -11.01 4.01
CA VAL A 22 -4.58 -11.58 3.56
C VAL A 22 -3.48 -10.52 3.63
N ALA A 23 -3.70 -9.30 3.13
CA ALA A 23 -2.69 -8.25 3.20
C ALA A 23 -2.35 -7.87 4.66
N LEU A 24 -3.36 -7.73 5.54
CA LEU A 24 -3.15 -7.41 6.96
C LEU A 24 -2.36 -8.49 7.70
N SER A 25 -2.48 -9.77 7.31
CA SER A 25 -1.74 -10.86 7.96
C SER A 25 -0.22 -10.72 7.84
N TYR A 26 0.25 -9.97 6.85
CA TYR A 26 1.67 -9.65 6.68
C TYR A 26 2.15 -8.48 7.56
N TYR A 27 1.26 -7.75 8.23
CA TYR A 27 1.59 -6.56 9.03
C TYR A 27 1.10 -6.69 10.48
N PRO A 28 1.68 -7.62 11.27
CA PRO A 28 1.26 -7.83 12.66
C PRO A 28 1.35 -6.55 13.52
N GLU A 29 2.26 -5.63 13.21
CA GLU A 29 2.41 -4.34 13.91
C GLU A 29 1.23 -3.39 13.72
N LEU A 30 0.37 -3.69 12.74
CA LEU A 30 -0.86 -2.94 12.49
C LEU A 30 -2.08 -3.50 13.22
N ALA A 31 -1.96 -4.61 13.99
CA ALA A 31 -3.10 -5.25 14.67
C ALA A 31 -3.94 -4.22 15.45
N GLU A 32 -3.33 -3.46 16.34
CA GLU A 32 -3.99 -2.46 17.18
C GLU A 32 -4.20 -1.10 16.50
N THR A 33 -3.79 -0.95 15.23
CA THR A 33 -3.89 0.32 14.52
C THR A 33 -5.28 0.50 13.90
N PRO A 34 -6.05 1.56 14.24
CA PRO A 34 -7.33 1.82 13.61
C PRO A 34 -7.18 2.16 12.13
N ILE A 35 -7.71 1.31 11.25
CA ILE A 35 -7.67 1.50 9.79
C ILE A 35 -9.07 1.33 9.22
N ALA A 36 -9.54 2.32 8.44
CA ALA A 36 -10.79 2.21 7.71
C ALA A 36 -10.52 2.13 6.20
N PHE A 37 -10.93 1.02 5.59
CA PHE A 37 -10.93 0.84 4.15
C PHE A 37 -12.25 1.33 3.59
N ARG A 38 -12.21 2.32 2.71
CA ARG A 38 -13.42 2.97 2.21
C ARG A 38 -13.36 3.20 0.71
N PHE A 39 -14.46 2.93 0.04
CA PHE A 39 -14.60 3.31 -1.36
C PHE A 39 -14.73 4.83 -1.50
N LYS A 40 -14.13 5.34 -2.56
CA LYS A 40 -14.16 6.76 -2.93
C LYS A 40 -14.33 6.92 -4.44
N LYS A 41 -15.32 7.75 -4.85
CA LYS A 41 -15.65 7.93 -6.27
C LYS A 41 -14.52 8.54 -7.10
N ASP A 42 -13.81 9.51 -6.53
CA ASP A 42 -12.87 10.36 -7.26
C ASP A 42 -11.46 10.30 -6.66
N ILE A 43 -10.79 9.17 -6.83
CA ILE A 43 -9.34 9.13 -6.57
C ILE A 43 -8.62 9.51 -7.86
N LYS A 44 -7.99 10.70 -7.86
CA LYS A 44 -7.19 11.15 -9.01
C LYS A 44 -5.81 10.51 -8.97
N LYS A 45 -5.38 9.93 -10.09
CA LYS A 45 -4.01 9.45 -10.36
C LYS A 45 -3.55 8.20 -9.59
N SER A 46 -4.40 7.52 -8.80
CA SER A 46 -4.06 6.24 -8.17
C SER A 46 -5.29 5.34 -8.08
N THR A 47 -5.07 4.05 -7.85
CA THR A 47 -6.13 3.06 -7.63
C THR A 47 -6.57 3.01 -6.18
N MET A 48 -5.62 3.20 -5.26
CA MET A 48 -5.81 3.27 -3.82
C MET A 48 -4.97 4.41 -3.24
N GLN A 49 -5.26 4.82 -2.01
CA GLN A 49 -4.56 5.90 -1.34
C GLN A 49 -4.65 5.76 0.18
N ALA A 50 -3.52 5.53 0.84
CA ALA A 50 -3.42 5.60 2.29
C ALA A 50 -3.19 7.03 2.76
N GLN A 51 -3.85 7.41 3.85
CA GLN A 51 -3.61 8.69 4.51
C GLN A 51 -3.97 8.64 6.00
N PRO A 52 -3.31 9.44 6.86
CA PRO A 52 -3.73 9.60 8.24
C PRO A 52 -5.06 10.38 8.30
N ALA A 53 -5.89 10.05 9.28
CA ALA A 53 -7.08 10.84 9.59
C ALA A 53 -6.66 12.17 10.23
N PHE A 54 -6.99 13.30 9.61
CA PHE A 54 -6.63 14.63 10.11
C PHE A 54 -7.07 14.87 11.55
N SER A 55 -8.28 14.38 11.91
CA SER A 55 -8.82 14.48 13.27
C SER A 55 -7.98 13.75 14.32
N SER A 56 -7.16 12.78 13.91
CA SER A 56 -6.33 11.98 14.81
C SER A 56 -4.84 12.40 14.83
N LEU A 57 -4.45 13.40 14.05
CA LEU A 57 -3.03 13.84 13.98
C LEU A 57 -2.51 14.39 15.30
N LEU A 58 -3.38 14.99 16.13
CA LEU A 58 -3.02 15.48 17.46
C LEU A 58 -2.96 14.37 18.51
N ASN A 59 -3.46 13.19 18.21
CA ASN A 59 -3.40 12.05 19.12
C ASN A 59 -1.97 11.47 19.21
N PRO A 60 -1.63 10.79 20.30
CA PRO A 60 -0.43 9.98 20.40
C PRO A 60 -0.34 9.00 19.21
N ARG A 61 0.86 8.71 18.73
CA ARG A 61 1.09 7.86 17.54
C ARG A 61 0.31 6.54 17.59
N ALA A 62 0.24 5.89 18.75
CA ALA A 62 -0.47 4.62 18.96
C ALA A 62 -2.00 4.74 18.77
N LYS A 63 -2.57 5.95 18.89
CA LYS A 63 -4.03 6.20 18.76
C LYS A 63 -4.41 6.88 17.45
N ARG A 64 -3.49 6.99 16.50
CA ARG A 64 -3.80 7.58 15.20
C ARG A 64 -4.63 6.62 14.37
N LYS A 65 -5.65 7.16 13.71
CA LYS A 65 -6.48 6.46 12.73
C LYS A 65 -5.95 6.73 11.31
N TYR A 66 -6.08 5.73 10.45
CA TYR A 66 -5.70 5.83 9.04
C TYR A 66 -6.88 5.45 8.15
N PHE A 67 -6.88 5.98 6.94
CA PHE A 67 -7.78 5.57 5.87
C PHE A 67 -6.97 4.95 4.75
N VAL A 68 -7.53 3.88 4.16
CA VAL A 68 -7.16 3.39 2.84
C VAL A 68 -8.37 3.62 1.95
N PHE A 69 -8.28 4.64 1.11
CA PHE A 69 -9.32 4.90 0.12
C PHE A 69 -9.09 4.03 -1.10
N ILE A 70 -10.15 3.42 -1.59
CA ILE A 70 -10.18 2.51 -2.73
C ILE A 70 -11.06 3.13 -3.79
N SER A 71 -10.57 3.25 -5.02
CA SER A 71 -11.38 3.78 -6.11
C SER A 71 -12.54 2.84 -6.43
N GLU A 72 -13.76 3.35 -6.48
CA GLU A 72 -14.93 2.57 -6.94
C GLU A 72 -14.75 2.09 -8.39
N LYS A 73 -14.10 2.92 -9.21
CA LYS A 73 -13.70 2.59 -10.56
C LYS A 73 -12.19 2.74 -10.65
N ILE A 74 -11.51 1.66 -10.89
CA ILE A 74 -10.08 1.68 -11.14
C ILE A 74 -9.88 2.22 -12.54
N GLN A 75 -9.57 3.50 -12.61
CA GLN A 75 -9.29 4.17 -13.88
C GLN A 75 -7.77 4.30 -14.02
N ILE A 76 -7.24 3.59 -14.99
CA ILE A 76 -5.86 3.72 -15.41
C ILE A 76 -5.88 4.38 -16.78
N GLU A 77 -5.75 5.72 -16.79
CA GLU A 77 -5.88 6.61 -17.95
C GLU A 77 -7.25 6.49 -18.64
N THR A 78 -7.33 5.86 -19.82
CA THR A 78 -8.56 5.68 -20.61
C THR A 78 -9.31 4.41 -20.27
N GLU A 79 -8.64 3.43 -19.62
CA GLU A 79 -9.23 2.16 -19.25
C GLU A 79 -9.91 2.24 -17.87
N SER A 80 -11.09 1.67 -17.77
CA SER A 80 -11.86 1.59 -16.54
C SER A 80 -12.13 0.13 -16.19
N PHE A 81 -11.68 -0.29 -15.02
CA PHE A 81 -11.88 -1.64 -14.48
C PHE A 81 -12.83 -1.57 -13.29
N LYS A 82 -13.72 -2.54 -13.17
CA LYS A 82 -14.40 -2.78 -11.90
C LYS A 82 -13.42 -3.45 -10.95
N ILE A 83 -13.55 -3.20 -9.66
CA ILE A 83 -12.69 -3.83 -8.65
C ILE A 83 -12.77 -5.37 -8.72
N THR A 84 -13.93 -5.91 -9.11
CA THR A 84 -14.18 -7.34 -9.28
C THR A 84 -13.47 -7.97 -10.48
N ASP A 85 -13.01 -7.17 -11.42
CA ASP A 85 -12.34 -7.64 -12.64
C ASP A 85 -10.81 -7.70 -12.46
N ILE A 86 -10.31 -7.24 -11.31
CA ILE A 86 -8.90 -7.25 -10.95
C ILE A 86 -8.56 -8.57 -10.24
N PRO A 87 -7.48 -9.26 -10.65
CA PRO A 87 -7.03 -10.46 -9.97
C PRO A 87 -6.77 -10.23 -8.48
N SER A 88 -7.18 -11.19 -7.63
CA SER A 88 -7.06 -11.08 -6.16
C SER A 88 -5.61 -10.80 -5.72
N ASP A 89 -4.61 -11.48 -6.31
CA ASP A 89 -3.19 -11.25 -5.98
C ASP A 89 -2.73 -9.81 -6.28
N VAL A 90 -3.29 -9.18 -7.31
CA VAL A 90 -3.02 -7.76 -7.64
C VAL A 90 -3.64 -6.85 -6.59
N LEU A 91 -4.88 -7.13 -6.17
CA LEU A 91 -5.57 -6.39 -5.11
C LEU A 91 -4.83 -6.51 -3.78
N ILE A 92 -4.40 -7.71 -3.41
CA ILE A 92 -3.58 -7.96 -2.21
C ILE A 92 -2.29 -7.13 -2.27
N GLY A 93 -1.62 -7.11 -3.43
CA GLY A 93 -0.40 -6.32 -3.62
C GLY A 93 -0.65 -4.81 -3.50
N TRP A 94 -1.73 -4.26 -4.08
CA TRP A 94 -2.08 -2.84 -3.90
C TRP A 94 -2.39 -2.52 -2.44
N ILE A 95 -3.20 -3.35 -1.76
CA ILE A 95 -3.52 -3.16 -0.35
C ILE A 95 -2.24 -3.22 0.50
N GLY A 96 -1.36 -4.19 0.25
CA GLY A 96 -0.08 -4.32 0.95
C GLY A 96 0.81 -3.10 0.78
N HIS A 97 0.87 -2.52 -0.42
CA HIS A 97 1.56 -1.26 -0.69
C HIS A 97 0.99 -0.10 0.15
N GLU A 98 -0.34 0.03 0.22
CA GLU A 98 -0.99 1.06 1.03
C GLU A 98 -0.74 0.86 2.54
N LEU A 99 -0.68 -0.39 3.00
CA LEU A 99 -0.28 -0.70 4.37
C LEU A 99 1.20 -0.32 4.62
N GLY A 100 2.07 -0.48 3.63
CA GLY A 100 3.45 0.02 3.65
C GLY A 100 3.53 1.53 3.87
N HIS A 101 2.67 2.33 3.23
CA HIS A 101 2.54 3.76 3.52
C HIS A 101 2.13 4.02 4.97
N ILE A 102 1.19 3.23 5.52
CA ILE A 102 0.78 3.38 6.92
C ILE A 102 1.96 3.10 7.86
N MET A 103 2.79 2.09 7.58
CA MET A 103 4.01 1.82 8.34
C MET A 103 4.96 3.01 8.34
N ASP A 104 5.20 3.63 7.19
CA ASP A 104 6.00 4.86 7.09
C ASP A 104 5.38 6.00 7.90
N TYR A 105 4.06 6.21 7.83
CA TYR A 105 3.36 7.26 8.58
C TYR A 105 3.40 7.05 10.10
N LYS A 106 3.33 5.80 10.59
CA LYS A 106 3.44 5.49 12.02
C LYS A 106 4.78 5.93 12.60
N ASN A 107 5.85 5.87 11.83
CA ASN A 107 7.19 6.24 12.25
C ASN A 107 7.41 7.77 12.29
N ARG A 108 6.49 8.57 11.73
CA ARG A 108 6.61 10.05 11.67
C ARG A 108 5.91 10.73 12.83
N SER A 109 6.45 11.88 13.30
CA SER A 109 5.73 12.78 14.21
C SER A 109 4.54 13.44 13.52
N SER A 110 3.61 14.04 14.26
CA SER A 110 2.46 14.77 13.68
C SER A 110 2.91 15.94 12.80
N LEU A 111 3.87 16.72 13.24
CA LEU A 111 4.47 17.78 12.43
C LEU A 111 5.20 17.20 11.20
N GLY A 112 5.89 16.06 11.39
CA GLY A 112 6.54 15.34 10.31
C GLY A 112 5.55 14.85 9.24
N LEU A 113 4.34 14.42 9.61
CA LEU A 113 3.28 14.03 8.68
C LEU A 113 2.71 15.22 7.90
N VAL A 114 2.48 16.36 8.58
CA VAL A 114 2.04 17.58 7.89
C VAL A 114 3.09 18.04 6.89
N TRP A 115 4.36 18.09 7.32
CA TRP A 115 5.48 18.47 6.45
C TRP A 115 5.69 17.48 5.29
N PHE A 116 5.56 16.19 5.56
CA PHE A 116 5.57 15.15 4.53
C PHE A 116 4.46 15.37 3.49
N GLY A 117 3.22 15.61 3.94
CA GLY A 117 2.09 15.89 3.04
C GLY A 117 2.34 17.09 2.14
N LEU A 118 2.87 18.19 2.68
CA LEU A 118 3.24 19.36 1.90
C LEU A 118 4.33 19.03 0.87
N LYS A 119 5.39 18.33 1.26
CA LYS A 119 6.46 17.91 0.33
C LYS A 119 5.94 16.96 -0.75
N TYR A 120 5.08 16.01 -0.40
CA TYR A 120 4.46 15.08 -1.34
C TYR A 120 3.65 15.81 -2.43
N LEU A 121 2.98 16.91 -2.08
CA LEU A 121 2.19 17.69 -3.04
C LEU A 121 3.05 18.49 -4.04
N TYR A 122 4.19 19.01 -3.59
CA TYR A 122 4.97 19.99 -4.36
C TYR A 122 6.27 19.45 -4.96
N PHE A 123 6.81 18.33 -4.45
CA PHE A 123 8.13 17.86 -4.86
C PHE A 123 8.12 16.40 -5.37
N PRO A 124 8.30 16.17 -6.68
CA PRO A 124 8.29 14.83 -7.28
C PRO A 124 9.31 13.85 -6.67
N LYS A 125 10.44 14.34 -6.16
CA LYS A 125 11.44 13.52 -5.46
C LYS A 125 10.86 12.84 -4.23
N PHE A 126 10.07 13.56 -3.43
CA PHE A 126 9.44 13.02 -2.24
C PHE A 126 8.33 12.01 -2.54
N ILE A 127 7.63 12.17 -3.68
CA ILE A 127 6.69 11.13 -4.16
C ILE A 127 7.45 9.83 -4.37
N ARG A 128 8.56 9.88 -5.11
CA ARG A 128 9.40 8.70 -5.37
C ARG A 128 9.90 8.05 -4.08
N GLU A 129 10.41 8.82 -3.16
CA GLU A 129 10.89 8.31 -1.85
C GLU A 129 9.76 7.62 -1.08
N ALA A 130 8.56 8.19 -1.05
CA ALA A 130 7.40 7.62 -0.38
C ALA A 130 6.92 6.32 -1.03
N GLU A 131 6.80 6.29 -2.37
CA GLU A 131 6.36 5.09 -3.10
C GLU A 131 7.37 3.93 -2.95
N ARG A 132 8.66 4.25 -3.01
CA ARG A 132 9.72 3.25 -2.80
C ARG A 132 9.78 2.76 -1.35
N ALA A 133 9.55 3.62 -0.38
CA ALA A 133 9.45 3.22 1.02
C ALA A 133 8.27 2.26 1.24
N ALA A 134 7.10 2.54 0.66
CA ALA A 134 5.94 1.66 0.75
C ALA A 134 6.19 0.29 0.11
N ASP A 135 6.78 0.25 -1.10
CA ASP A 135 7.21 -1.01 -1.73
C ASP A 135 8.21 -1.77 -0.84
N THR A 136 9.20 -1.06 -0.26
CA THR A 136 10.21 -1.68 0.62
C THR A 136 9.57 -2.28 1.88
N PHE A 137 8.64 -1.55 2.53
CA PHE A 137 7.90 -2.11 3.66
C PHE A 137 7.12 -3.37 3.26
N ALA A 138 6.41 -3.35 2.13
CA ALA A 138 5.65 -4.50 1.67
C ALA A 138 6.57 -5.71 1.40
N VAL A 139 7.70 -5.50 0.74
CA VAL A 139 8.66 -6.58 0.44
C VAL A 139 9.30 -7.12 1.73
N SER A 140 9.72 -6.25 2.66
CA SER A 140 10.32 -6.67 3.94
C SER A 140 9.35 -7.41 4.86
N HIS A 141 8.03 -7.24 4.65
CA HIS A 141 6.98 -8.00 5.33
C HIS A 141 6.55 -9.26 4.57
N GLY A 142 7.33 -9.73 3.59
CA GLY A 142 7.08 -10.98 2.87
C GLY A 142 6.11 -10.86 1.69
N MET A 143 5.63 -9.65 1.35
CA MET A 143 4.67 -9.45 0.25
C MET A 143 5.32 -9.29 -1.14
N GLY A 144 6.62 -9.55 -1.26
CA GLY A 144 7.36 -9.32 -2.51
C GLY A 144 6.73 -9.96 -3.73
N LYS A 145 6.18 -11.18 -3.61
CA LYS A 145 5.46 -11.87 -4.69
C LYS A 145 4.24 -11.06 -5.16
N TYR A 146 3.42 -10.56 -4.24
CA TYR A 146 2.24 -9.75 -4.57
C TYR A 146 2.62 -8.42 -5.22
N ILE A 147 3.68 -7.77 -4.73
CA ILE A 147 4.18 -6.53 -5.34
C ILE A 147 4.68 -6.79 -6.76
N LEU A 148 5.38 -7.90 -7.03
CA LEU A 148 5.79 -8.29 -8.38
C LEU A 148 4.59 -8.51 -9.31
N VAL A 149 3.58 -9.27 -8.88
CA VAL A 149 2.35 -9.51 -9.65
C VAL A 149 1.65 -8.20 -9.97
N THR A 150 1.58 -7.27 -9.01
CA THR A 150 1.01 -5.93 -9.21
C THR A 150 1.78 -5.13 -10.25
N LYS A 151 3.12 -5.15 -10.22
CA LYS A 151 3.94 -4.46 -11.22
C LYS A 151 3.78 -5.09 -12.60
N ASP A 152 3.79 -6.42 -12.67
CA ASP A 152 3.59 -7.15 -13.92
C ASP A 152 2.23 -6.82 -14.55
N PHE A 153 1.16 -6.84 -13.75
CA PHE A 153 -0.18 -6.45 -14.20
C PHE A 153 -0.19 -5.05 -14.83
N ILE A 154 0.43 -4.06 -14.19
CA ILE A 154 0.46 -2.68 -14.69
C ILE A 154 1.36 -2.57 -15.94
N LEU A 155 2.55 -3.16 -15.91
CA LEU A 155 3.56 -2.98 -16.96
C LEU A 155 3.24 -3.75 -18.24
N ASN A 156 2.62 -4.93 -18.09
CA ASN A 156 2.35 -5.83 -19.22
C ASN A 156 0.91 -5.76 -19.73
N HIS A 157 -0.01 -5.06 -19.03
CA HIS A 157 -1.36 -4.88 -19.53
C HIS A 157 -1.34 -4.01 -20.81
N ALA A 158 -1.85 -4.57 -21.92
CA ALA A 158 -1.73 -3.99 -23.26
C ALA A 158 -2.37 -2.59 -23.38
N HIS A 159 -3.49 -2.37 -22.68
CA HIS A 159 -4.28 -1.15 -22.77
C HIS A 159 -3.77 0.01 -21.89
N ILE A 160 -2.77 -0.25 -21.03
CA ILE A 160 -2.16 0.80 -20.20
C ILE A 160 -1.11 1.56 -21.02
N SER A 161 -1.22 2.89 -21.08
CA SER A 161 -0.35 3.71 -21.91
C SER A 161 1.12 3.64 -21.49
N ALA A 162 2.00 3.88 -22.48
CA ALA A 162 3.44 3.97 -22.27
C ALA A 162 3.82 5.06 -21.23
N LYS A 163 3.07 6.16 -21.20
CA LYS A 163 3.28 7.28 -20.27
C LYS A 163 3.03 6.84 -18.81
N TYR A 164 1.94 6.09 -18.55
CA TYR A 164 1.65 5.59 -17.23
C TYR A 164 2.66 4.53 -16.79
N LYS A 165 3.03 3.60 -17.68
CA LYS A 165 4.08 2.61 -17.43
C LYS A 165 5.41 3.27 -17.10
N ALA A 166 5.81 4.32 -17.83
CA ALA A 166 7.01 5.11 -17.54
C ALA A 166 6.93 5.81 -16.17
N ARG A 167 5.75 6.30 -15.77
CA ARG A 167 5.55 6.86 -14.43
C ARG A 167 5.77 5.82 -13.34
N ILE A 168 5.22 4.61 -13.49
CA ILE A 168 5.40 3.51 -12.54
C ILE A 168 6.89 3.15 -12.43
N LYS A 169 7.56 2.93 -13.54
CA LYS A 169 9.01 2.64 -13.58
C LYS A 169 9.86 3.71 -12.89
N ARG A 170 9.46 4.98 -12.97
CA ARG A 170 10.20 6.09 -12.37
C ARG A 170 10.01 6.23 -10.87
N LEU A 171 8.80 5.94 -10.36
CA LEU A 171 8.41 6.26 -8.98
C LEU A 171 8.60 5.09 -8.02
N TYR A 172 8.39 3.87 -8.48
CA TYR A 172 8.35 2.66 -7.67
C TYR A 172 9.64 1.85 -7.77
N LEU A 173 9.78 0.81 -6.95
CA LEU A 173 10.84 -0.17 -7.12
C LEU A 173 10.65 -0.92 -8.44
N SER A 174 11.75 -1.21 -9.14
CA SER A 174 11.72 -2.09 -10.31
C SER A 174 11.54 -3.56 -9.88
N PRO A 175 11.09 -4.45 -10.79
CA PRO A 175 11.04 -5.88 -10.50
C PRO A 175 12.39 -6.46 -10.03
N GLU A 176 13.49 -6.00 -10.61
CA GLU A 176 14.84 -6.43 -10.24
C GLU A 176 15.21 -5.98 -8.81
N GLU A 177 14.90 -4.73 -8.45
CA GLU A 177 15.11 -4.20 -7.09
C GLU A 177 14.27 -4.98 -6.06
N ILE A 178 13.01 -5.34 -6.40
CA ILE A 178 12.15 -6.16 -5.54
C ILE A 178 12.75 -7.56 -5.35
N MET A 179 13.25 -8.19 -6.42
CA MET A 179 13.88 -9.50 -6.34
C MET A 179 15.15 -9.49 -5.48
N LEU A 180 15.94 -8.43 -5.54
CA LEU A 180 17.11 -8.25 -4.68
C LEU A 180 16.69 -8.18 -3.20
N LEU A 181 15.68 -7.37 -2.87
CA LEU A 181 15.16 -7.27 -1.50
C LEU A 181 14.59 -8.59 -0.98
N ILE A 182 13.89 -9.36 -1.83
CA ILE A 182 13.38 -10.69 -1.45
C ILE A 182 14.54 -11.63 -1.09
N ASN A 183 15.61 -11.62 -1.88
CA ASN A 183 16.77 -12.47 -1.63
C ASN A 183 17.54 -12.03 -0.37
N GLU A 184 17.68 -10.71 -0.14
CA GLU A 184 18.29 -10.18 1.08
C GLU A 184 17.51 -10.60 2.33
N ASN A 185 16.18 -10.52 2.31
CA ASN A 185 15.34 -10.95 3.41
C ASN A 185 15.50 -12.44 3.72
N LYS A 186 15.50 -13.31 2.69
CA LYS A 186 15.71 -14.75 2.88
C LYS A 186 17.06 -15.05 3.52
N ASN A 187 18.13 -14.40 3.04
CA ASN A 187 19.48 -14.57 3.60
C ASN A 187 19.57 -14.10 5.06
N LEU A 188 18.76 -13.12 5.48
CA LEU A 188 18.70 -12.65 6.85
C LEU A 188 17.94 -13.65 7.74
N GLU A 189 16.82 -14.19 7.27
CA GLU A 189 16.06 -15.22 7.98
C GLU A 189 16.90 -16.47 8.20
N GLU A 190 17.58 -16.98 7.18
CA GLU A 190 18.47 -18.15 7.29
C GLU A 190 19.63 -17.95 8.30
N LYS A 191 20.14 -16.71 8.45
CA LYS A 191 21.18 -16.39 9.43
C LYS A 191 20.68 -16.29 10.86
N LEU A 192 19.38 -16.06 11.07
CA LEU A 192 18.78 -15.96 12.39
C LEU A 192 18.32 -17.32 12.94
N GLU A 193 18.18 -18.33 12.05
CA GLU A 193 17.81 -19.70 12.40
C GLU A 193 19.02 -20.60 12.75
N VAL A 194 20.24 -20.11 12.61
CA VAL A 194 21.52 -20.78 12.95
C VAL A 194 22.08 -20.24 14.28
#